data_90a3c22a75aa7897201c50a97dce6d31
#
_entry.id   90a3c22a75aa7897201c50a97dce6d31
#
_cell.length_a   1.000
_cell.length_b   1.000
_cell.length_c   1.000
_cell.angle_alpha   90.00
_cell.angle_beta   90.00
_cell.angle_gamma   90.00
#
_symmetry.space_group_name_H-M   'P 1'
#
loop_
_entity.id
_entity.type
_entity.pdbx_description
1 polymer ?
#
loop_
_entity_poly.entity_id
_entity_poly.type
_entity_poly.pdbx_seq_one_letter_code
_entity_poly.pdbx_strand_id
1 'polypeptide(L)'
;MKHIELGENERIDDLEYKELKIIQKNDGFCFGMDSVLIANFAEVTKKDSIVADLGTGTGIISILMAAKSSKISKIYGFDIQSEMIEMASRSVKMNELDDKINLENIDIVGMSEKKYKKFFDVVVTNPPYKKISTGLINENEKKLISRHEIKCTLEDVISESSKILKDNGLFYMVHRPERLVDIMNLMRKNKIEPKTLQIVYSHIEDKANLILIKGVKCGKPSLQLLKPLIVYDENNEYTDEILKIYNKKS
;
A
#
# COMPACT_ATOMS: atom_id res chain seq x y z
N MET A 1 -3.75 -25.05 7.72
CA MET A 1 -4.37 -23.74 8.09
C MET A 1 -4.87 -23.81 9.52
N LYS A 2 -4.45 -22.87 10.37
CA LYS A 2 -5.03 -22.75 11.72
C LYS A 2 -6.49 -22.31 11.58
N HIS A 3 -7.39 -22.95 12.32
CA HIS A 3 -8.79 -22.56 12.38
C HIS A 3 -8.87 -21.19 13.03
N ILE A 4 -9.40 -20.20 12.30
CA ILE A 4 -9.53 -18.80 12.78
C ILE A 4 -11.02 -18.51 12.83
N GLU A 5 -11.49 -18.03 13.99
CA GLU A 5 -12.85 -17.55 14.14
C GLU A 5 -13.04 -16.23 13.39
N LEU A 6 -14.10 -16.17 12.60
CA LEU A 6 -14.53 -14.94 11.94
C LEU A 6 -15.43 -14.15 12.88
N GLY A 7 -15.23 -12.85 12.89
CA GLY A 7 -16.15 -11.92 13.55
C GLY A 7 -17.48 -11.80 12.79
N GLU A 8 -18.44 -11.16 13.43
CA GLU A 8 -19.72 -10.84 12.80
C GLU A 8 -19.47 -9.95 11.56
N ASN A 9 -20.09 -10.33 10.44
CA ASN A 9 -19.97 -9.61 9.17
C ASN A 9 -18.57 -9.67 8.49
N GLU A 10 -17.78 -10.70 8.77
CA GLU A 10 -16.49 -10.95 8.14
C GLU A 10 -16.54 -12.12 7.16
N ARG A 11 -15.63 -12.10 6.18
CA ARG A 11 -15.39 -13.20 5.24
C ARG A 11 -13.90 -13.40 5.00
N ILE A 12 -13.55 -14.56 4.47
CA ILE A 12 -12.20 -14.84 3.98
C ILE A 12 -12.21 -14.71 2.46
N ASP A 13 -11.33 -13.87 1.93
CA ASP A 13 -11.08 -13.74 0.50
C ASP A 13 -9.74 -14.37 0.14
N ASP A 14 -9.65 -14.97 -1.06
CA ASP A 14 -8.42 -15.47 -1.63
C ASP A 14 -7.65 -14.30 -2.29
N LEU A 15 -6.35 -14.19 -2.03
CA LEU A 15 -5.49 -13.18 -2.66
C LEU A 15 -5.06 -13.58 -4.08
N GLU A 16 -5.49 -14.76 -4.52
CA GLU A 16 -5.13 -15.35 -5.82
C GLU A 16 -3.61 -15.43 -6.05
N TYR A 17 -2.85 -15.48 -4.96
CA TYR A 17 -1.41 -15.61 -4.96
C TYR A 17 -0.96 -16.63 -3.91
N LYS A 18 -0.41 -17.78 -4.33
CA LYS A 18 0.15 -18.84 -3.43
C LYS A 18 -0.79 -19.28 -2.30
N GLU A 19 -2.07 -19.40 -2.56
CA GLU A 19 -3.11 -19.79 -1.56
C GLU A 19 -3.22 -18.85 -0.36
N LEU A 20 -2.67 -17.62 -0.45
CA LEU A 20 -2.78 -16.63 0.60
C LEU A 20 -4.21 -16.13 0.73
N LYS A 21 -4.64 -15.92 1.96
CA LYS A 21 -6.00 -15.50 2.30
C LYS A 21 -5.97 -14.26 3.16
N ILE A 22 -7.08 -13.52 3.13
CA ILE A 22 -7.25 -12.31 3.92
C ILE A 22 -8.65 -12.24 4.50
N ILE A 23 -8.78 -11.74 5.72
CA ILE A 23 -10.07 -11.48 6.36
C ILE A 23 -10.50 -10.06 6.02
N GLN A 24 -11.75 -9.90 5.58
CA GLN A 24 -12.36 -8.61 5.27
C GLN A 24 -13.80 -8.54 5.77
N LYS A 25 -14.32 -7.32 5.92
CA LYS A 25 -15.75 -7.09 6.19
C LYS A 25 -16.57 -7.20 4.92
N ASN A 26 -17.80 -7.72 5.05
CA ASN A 26 -18.76 -7.81 3.95
C ASN A 26 -19.26 -6.44 3.50
N ASP A 27 -19.38 -5.49 4.43
CA ASP A 27 -19.91 -4.13 4.25
C ASP A 27 -18.83 -3.04 4.34
N GLY A 28 -17.55 -3.44 4.44
CA GLY A 28 -16.40 -2.57 4.57
C GLY A 28 -15.72 -2.24 3.25
N PHE A 29 -14.65 -1.45 3.35
CA PHE A 29 -13.72 -1.26 2.24
C PHE A 29 -12.99 -2.58 1.98
N CYS A 30 -13.29 -3.20 0.82
CA CYS A 30 -12.55 -4.36 0.34
C CYS A 30 -11.25 -3.86 -0.32
N PHE A 31 -10.20 -4.68 -0.23
CA PHE A 31 -8.99 -4.37 -0.97
C PHE A 31 -9.28 -4.27 -2.47
N GLY A 32 -8.70 -3.26 -3.11
CA GLY A 32 -8.72 -3.13 -4.55
C GLY A 32 -7.44 -3.69 -5.18
N MET A 33 -7.46 -3.79 -6.49
CA MET A 33 -6.28 -4.14 -7.30
C MET A 33 -5.07 -3.24 -7.01
N ASP A 34 -5.30 -2.00 -6.59
CA ASP A 34 -4.27 -1.02 -6.20
C ASP A 34 -3.29 -1.57 -5.17
N SER A 35 -3.78 -2.28 -4.14
CA SER A 35 -2.93 -2.91 -3.12
C SER A 35 -2.07 -4.05 -3.69
N VAL A 36 -2.62 -4.84 -4.63
CA VAL A 36 -1.88 -5.91 -5.31
C VAL A 36 -0.80 -5.31 -6.24
N LEU A 37 -1.16 -4.26 -6.97
CA LEU A 37 -0.25 -3.59 -7.90
C LEU A 37 0.91 -2.94 -7.15
N ILE A 38 0.66 -2.22 -6.05
CA ILE A 38 1.73 -1.58 -5.29
C ILE A 38 2.62 -2.61 -4.60
N ALA A 39 2.07 -3.70 -4.08
CA ALA A 39 2.86 -4.79 -3.48
C ALA A 39 3.76 -5.48 -4.51
N ASN A 40 3.35 -5.51 -5.78
CA ASN A 40 4.18 -6.03 -6.87
C ASN A 40 5.22 -5.02 -7.37
N PHE A 41 4.84 -3.74 -7.44
CA PHE A 41 5.72 -2.66 -7.87
C PHE A 41 6.82 -2.34 -6.85
N ALA A 42 6.57 -2.61 -5.57
CA ALA A 42 7.51 -2.36 -4.48
C ALA A 42 8.62 -3.40 -4.43
N GLU A 43 9.67 -3.17 -5.22
CA GLU A 43 10.85 -4.02 -5.24
C GLU A 43 11.74 -3.79 -4.01
N VAL A 44 12.12 -4.90 -3.35
CA VAL A 44 13.12 -4.89 -2.28
C VAL A 44 14.45 -5.42 -2.83
N THR A 45 15.42 -4.53 -2.96
CA THR A 45 16.71 -4.86 -3.59
C THR A 45 17.76 -5.36 -2.62
N LYS A 46 17.76 -4.83 -1.39
CA LYS A 46 18.72 -5.15 -0.35
C LYS A 46 18.25 -6.35 0.47
N LYS A 47 19.16 -7.28 0.77
CA LYS A 47 18.91 -8.40 1.68
C LYS A 47 18.70 -7.90 3.11
N ASP A 48 17.89 -8.62 3.87
CA ASP A 48 17.55 -8.34 5.27
C ASP A 48 16.91 -6.95 5.49
N SER A 49 16.16 -6.49 4.49
CA SER A 49 15.46 -5.21 4.55
C SER A 49 14.31 -5.22 5.56
N ILE A 50 14.14 -4.09 6.24
CA ILE A 50 13.00 -3.81 7.12
C ILE A 50 12.05 -2.88 6.37
N VAL A 51 10.78 -3.29 6.28
CA VAL A 51 9.73 -2.60 5.51
C VAL A 51 8.70 -2.01 6.46
N ALA A 52 8.22 -0.79 6.16
CA ALA A 52 7.04 -0.20 6.77
C ALA A 52 5.89 -0.17 5.75
N ASP A 53 4.70 -0.61 6.15
CA ASP A 53 3.44 -0.50 5.41
C ASP A 53 2.54 0.49 6.16
N LEU A 54 2.45 1.71 5.63
CA LEU A 54 1.71 2.80 6.27
C LEU A 54 0.25 2.84 5.79
N GLY A 55 -0.67 2.71 6.75
CA GLY A 55 -2.09 2.51 6.47
C GLY A 55 -2.34 1.08 5.98
N THR A 56 -1.83 0.09 6.72
CA THR A 56 -1.82 -1.33 6.30
C THR A 56 -3.23 -1.92 6.13
N GLY A 57 -4.25 -1.32 6.75
CA GLY A 57 -5.62 -1.81 6.73
C GLY A 57 -5.69 -3.26 7.20
N THR A 58 -6.27 -4.13 6.38
CA THR A 58 -6.37 -5.59 6.65
C THR A 58 -5.07 -6.36 6.41
N GLY A 59 -3.95 -5.67 6.10
CA GLY A 59 -2.62 -6.26 5.99
C GLY A 59 -2.25 -6.81 4.62
N ILE A 60 -3.02 -6.54 3.58
CA ILE A 60 -2.83 -7.13 2.25
C ILE A 60 -1.45 -6.86 1.64
N ILE A 61 -0.98 -5.58 1.68
CA ILE A 61 0.33 -5.22 1.13
C ILE A 61 1.43 -5.94 1.89
N SER A 62 1.37 -5.92 3.21
CA SER A 62 2.31 -6.62 4.08
C SER A 62 2.38 -8.13 3.79
N ILE A 63 1.23 -8.81 3.67
CA ILE A 63 1.13 -10.26 3.39
C ILE A 63 1.72 -10.57 2.01
N LEU A 64 1.33 -9.83 0.96
CA LEU A 64 1.84 -10.04 -0.39
C LEU A 64 3.34 -9.80 -0.50
N MET A 65 3.87 -8.73 0.08
CA MET A 65 5.30 -8.42 0.07
C MET A 65 6.11 -9.49 0.83
N ALA A 66 5.61 -9.96 1.97
CA ALA A 66 6.25 -11.02 2.74
C ALA A 66 6.38 -12.33 1.94
N ALA A 67 5.34 -12.67 1.17
CA ALA A 67 5.33 -13.89 0.35
C ALA A 67 6.13 -13.77 -0.95
N LYS A 68 6.21 -12.55 -1.53
CA LYS A 68 6.90 -12.29 -2.80
C LYS A 68 8.42 -12.14 -2.65
N SER A 69 8.92 -11.70 -1.49
CA SER A 69 10.35 -11.37 -1.33
C SER A 69 11.00 -12.08 -0.16
N SER A 70 12.02 -12.90 -0.47
CA SER A 70 12.93 -13.48 0.54
C SER A 70 13.96 -12.48 1.08
N LYS A 71 14.07 -11.29 0.48
CA LYS A 71 14.99 -10.23 0.91
C LYS A 71 14.47 -9.42 2.09
N ILE A 72 13.20 -9.57 2.43
CA ILE A 72 12.58 -8.89 3.57
C ILE A 72 12.80 -9.72 4.82
N SER A 73 13.43 -9.14 5.83
CA SER A 73 13.60 -9.75 7.15
C SER A 73 12.37 -9.51 8.02
N LYS A 74 11.80 -8.29 7.98
CA LYS A 74 10.66 -7.90 8.81
C LYS A 74 9.80 -6.85 8.10
N ILE A 75 8.48 -6.95 8.29
CA ILE A 75 7.51 -5.94 7.87
C ILE A 75 6.81 -5.40 9.12
N TYR A 76 6.64 -4.11 9.18
CA TYR A 76 5.82 -3.44 10.18
C TYR A 76 4.62 -2.79 9.48
N GLY A 77 3.43 -3.29 9.75
CA GLY A 77 2.17 -2.71 9.28
C GLY A 77 1.57 -1.80 10.34
N PHE A 78 1.22 -0.59 9.95
CA PHE A 78 0.71 0.45 10.84
C PHE A 78 -0.68 0.89 10.37
N ASP A 79 -1.62 0.95 11.31
CA ASP A 79 -2.93 1.55 11.08
C ASP A 79 -3.46 2.18 12.37
N ILE A 80 -4.19 3.29 12.21
CA ILE A 80 -4.81 3.98 13.35
C ILE A 80 -6.06 3.26 13.86
N GLN A 81 -6.63 2.38 13.04
CA GLN A 81 -7.85 1.64 13.36
C GLN A 81 -7.50 0.30 14.00
N SER A 82 -7.79 0.17 15.30
CA SER A 82 -7.54 -1.07 16.05
C SER A 82 -8.26 -2.28 15.46
N GLU A 83 -9.44 -2.08 14.88
CA GLU A 83 -10.23 -3.13 14.24
C GLU A 83 -9.53 -3.68 12.97
N MET A 84 -8.92 -2.79 12.16
CA MET A 84 -8.13 -3.22 11.00
C MET A 84 -6.90 -4.03 11.42
N ILE A 85 -6.19 -3.57 12.44
CA ILE A 85 -5.02 -4.28 13.00
C ILE A 85 -5.42 -5.65 13.55
N GLU A 86 -6.58 -5.77 14.17
CA GLU A 86 -7.08 -7.05 14.68
C GLU A 86 -7.36 -8.04 13.54
N MET A 87 -8.10 -7.63 12.48
CA MET A 87 -8.34 -8.45 11.29
C MET A 87 -7.04 -8.82 10.57
N ALA A 88 -6.13 -7.84 10.41
CA ALA A 88 -4.82 -8.07 9.83
C ALA A 88 -4.01 -9.10 10.63
N SER A 89 -4.06 -9.05 11.97
CA SER A 89 -3.35 -9.99 12.83
C SER A 89 -3.84 -11.43 12.66
N ARG A 90 -5.16 -11.62 12.52
CA ARG A 90 -5.73 -12.95 12.20
C ARG A 90 -5.34 -13.41 10.79
N SER A 91 -5.37 -12.50 9.82
CA SER A 91 -4.92 -12.79 8.45
C SER A 91 -3.45 -13.21 8.39
N VAL A 92 -2.58 -12.50 9.11
CA VAL A 92 -1.14 -12.83 9.22
C VAL A 92 -0.94 -14.22 9.83
N LYS A 93 -1.64 -14.54 10.91
CA LYS A 93 -1.58 -15.86 11.57
C LYS A 93 -2.12 -16.98 10.67
N MET A 94 -3.19 -16.72 9.92
CA MET A 94 -3.78 -17.68 8.97
C MET A 94 -2.80 -18.09 7.88
N ASN A 95 -1.97 -17.15 7.43
CA ASN A 95 -0.94 -17.35 6.42
C ASN A 95 0.44 -17.76 7.00
N GLU A 96 0.55 -17.98 8.31
CA GLU A 96 1.80 -18.36 8.99
C GLU A 96 2.95 -17.36 8.77
N LEU A 97 2.63 -16.05 8.80
CA LEU A 97 3.55 -14.95 8.56
C LEU A 97 3.84 -14.12 9.84
N ASP A 98 3.42 -14.59 11.01
CA ASP A 98 3.57 -13.89 12.30
C ASP A 98 5.05 -13.71 12.71
N ASP A 99 5.93 -14.58 12.27
CA ASP A 99 7.38 -14.41 12.46
C ASP A 99 7.97 -13.28 11.61
N LYS A 100 7.30 -12.88 10.52
CA LYS A 100 7.81 -11.91 9.54
C LYS A 100 7.09 -10.58 9.59
N ILE A 101 5.82 -10.54 10.00
CA ILE A 101 4.98 -9.34 10.00
C ILE A 101 4.62 -8.96 11.43
N ASN A 102 4.94 -7.73 11.81
CA ASN A 102 4.50 -7.07 13.05
C ASN A 102 3.44 -6.04 12.70
N LEU A 103 2.34 -6.03 13.44
CA LEU A 103 1.26 -5.07 13.25
C LEU A 103 1.13 -4.19 14.50
N GLU A 104 1.06 -2.87 14.30
CA GLU A 104 0.96 -1.91 15.40
C GLU A 104 -0.22 -0.94 15.16
N ASN A 105 -1.07 -0.82 16.16
CA ASN A 105 -2.12 0.20 16.15
C ASN A 105 -1.53 1.54 16.61
N ILE A 106 -1.16 2.38 15.65
CA ILE A 106 -0.50 3.66 15.90
C ILE A 106 -0.91 4.70 14.84
N ASP A 107 -0.99 5.96 15.29
CA ASP A 107 -1.05 7.08 14.38
C ASP A 107 0.32 7.29 13.74
N ILE A 108 0.36 7.26 12.40
CA ILE A 108 1.60 7.47 11.64
C ILE A 108 2.17 8.88 11.82
N VAL A 109 1.33 9.88 12.16
CA VAL A 109 1.78 11.23 12.46
C VAL A 109 2.60 11.23 13.76
N GLY A 110 3.84 11.67 13.65
CA GLY A 110 4.78 11.74 14.78
C GLY A 110 5.39 10.39 15.20
N MET A 111 5.20 9.32 14.42
CA MET A 111 5.80 8.01 14.74
C MET A 111 7.34 8.04 14.69
N SER A 112 7.91 8.89 13.87
CA SER A 112 9.37 9.08 13.77
C SER A 112 9.99 9.64 15.06
N GLU A 113 9.26 10.49 15.78
CA GLU A 113 9.73 11.07 17.03
C GLU A 113 9.64 10.09 18.20
N LYS A 114 8.69 9.16 18.15
CA LYS A 114 8.44 8.18 19.20
C LYS A 114 9.41 7.00 19.14
N LYS A 115 9.63 6.41 17.94
CA LYS A 115 10.33 5.10 17.86
C LYS A 115 11.12 4.87 16.56
N TYR A 116 10.63 5.39 15.41
CA TYR A 116 11.03 4.85 14.12
C TYR A 116 11.93 5.75 13.25
N LYS A 117 12.58 6.76 13.82
CA LYS A 117 13.45 7.67 13.07
C LYS A 117 14.57 6.91 12.35
N LYS A 118 14.65 7.06 11.01
CA LYS A 118 15.63 6.40 10.14
C LYS A 118 15.75 4.88 10.38
N PHE A 119 14.63 4.20 10.56
CA PHE A 119 14.60 2.78 10.91
C PHE A 119 14.39 1.86 9.71
N PHE A 120 13.59 2.28 8.72
CA PHE A 120 13.15 1.43 7.61
C PHE A 120 14.04 1.57 6.37
N ASP A 121 14.27 0.46 5.69
CA ASP A 121 14.92 0.41 4.38
C ASP A 121 13.91 0.73 3.26
N VAL A 122 12.65 0.36 3.46
CA VAL A 122 11.54 0.55 2.51
C VAL A 122 10.31 1.04 3.25
N VAL A 123 9.61 1.99 2.65
CA VAL A 123 8.24 2.40 3.04
C VAL A 123 7.32 2.17 1.85
N VAL A 124 6.21 1.51 2.06
CA VAL A 124 5.12 1.33 1.11
C VAL A 124 3.84 1.91 1.69
N THR A 125 2.99 2.48 0.84
CA THR A 125 1.70 3.02 1.28
C THR A 125 0.67 3.05 0.16
N ASN A 126 -0.57 2.75 0.52
CA ASN A 126 -1.77 2.97 -0.27
C ASN A 126 -2.72 3.87 0.53
N PRO A 127 -2.46 5.19 0.57
CA PRO A 127 -3.22 6.10 1.41
C PRO A 127 -4.63 6.35 0.82
N PRO A 128 -5.61 6.79 1.62
CA PRO A 128 -6.93 7.16 1.11
C PRO A 128 -6.83 8.27 0.06
N TYR A 129 -7.59 8.15 -1.05
CA TYR A 129 -7.44 9.02 -2.22
C TYR A 129 -8.24 10.32 -2.17
N LYS A 130 -9.28 10.39 -1.34
CA LYS A 130 -10.23 11.53 -1.35
C LYS A 130 -9.68 12.71 -0.52
N LYS A 131 -9.66 13.90 -1.11
CA LYS A 131 -9.59 15.16 -0.34
C LYS A 131 -10.93 15.36 0.39
N ILE A 132 -10.89 15.95 1.58
CA ILE A 132 -12.10 16.49 2.21
C ILE A 132 -12.62 17.61 1.28
N SER A 133 -13.54 17.24 0.39
CA SER A 133 -14.22 18.23 -0.44
C SER A 133 -15.50 18.66 0.29
N THR A 134 -15.75 19.98 0.32
CA THR A 134 -16.98 20.59 0.87
C THR A 134 -18.23 20.33 0.01
N GLY A 135 -18.20 19.30 -0.87
CA GLY A 135 -19.31 18.91 -1.73
C GLY A 135 -20.30 17.94 -1.06
N LEU A 136 -21.49 17.82 -1.64
CA LEU A 136 -22.56 16.91 -1.19
C LEU A 136 -22.08 15.46 -1.19
N ILE A 137 -21.77 14.94 -0.02
CA ILE A 137 -21.37 13.57 0.24
C ILE A 137 -22.48 12.90 1.05
N ASN A 138 -22.87 11.65 0.69
CA ASN A 138 -23.86 10.88 1.44
C ASN A 138 -23.41 10.64 2.89
N GLU A 139 -24.34 10.60 3.84
CA GLU A 139 -24.02 10.51 5.29
C GLU A 139 -23.17 9.29 5.65
N ASN A 140 -23.33 8.16 4.97
CA ASN A 140 -22.52 6.96 5.19
C ASN A 140 -21.09 7.13 4.63
N GLU A 141 -20.93 7.78 3.49
CA GLU A 141 -19.62 8.15 2.96
C GLU A 141 -18.94 9.22 3.82
N LYS A 142 -19.71 10.20 4.35
CA LYS A 142 -19.20 11.19 5.31
C LYS A 142 -18.62 10.52 6.57
N LYS A 143 -19.27 9.50 7.11
CA LYS A 143 -18.78 8.79 8.30
C LYS A 143 -17.52 7.98 8.04
N LEU A 144 -17.38 7.37 6.86
CA LEU A 144 -16.16 6.65 6.45
C LEU A 144 -15.00 7.62 6.13
N ILE A 145 -15.27 8.68 5.36
CA ILE A 145 -14.30 9.70 4.97
C ILE A 145 -13.84 10.51 6.20
N SER A 146 -14.77 10.91 7.08
CA SER A 146 -14.44 11.71 8.25
C SER A 146 -13.56 10.98 9.27
N ARG A 147 -13.58 9.66 9.31
CA ARG A 147 -12.72 8.87 10.19
C ARG A 147 -11.28 8.72 9.67
N HIS A 148 -11.06 8.79 8.38
CA HIS A 148 -9.74 8.51 7.76
C HIS A 148 -8.95 9.74 7.34
N GLU A 149 -9.59 10.77 6.72
CA GLU A 149 -8.87 11.95 6.21
C GLU A 149 -8.70 13.08 7.24
N ILE A 150 -9.50 13.11 8.31
CA ILE A 150 -9.38 14.16 9.33
C ILE A 150 -8.07 14.03 10.13
N LYS A 151 -7.43 12.87 10.12
CA LYS A 151 -6.27 12.59 10.98
C LYS A 151 -4.92 12.51 10.26
N CYS A 152 -4.89 12.28 8.93
CA CYS A 152 -3.64 12.14 8.21
C CYS A 152 -3.78 12.61 6.75
N THR A 153 -3.05 13.66 6.40
CA THR A 153 -3.02 14.22 5.04
C THR A 153 -1.96 13.52 4.18
N LEU A 154 -2.04 13.70 2.86
CA LEU A 154 -0.99 13.24 1.94
C LEU A 154 0.40 13.81 2.30
N GLU A 155 0.46 15.07 2.79
CA GLU A 155 1.70 15.69 3.25
C GLU A 155 2.24 14.99 4.49
N ASP A 156 1.38 14.62 5.44
CA ASP A 156 1.77 13.88 6.65
C ASP A 156 2.35 12.52 6.28
N VAL A 157 1.68 11.75 5.41
CA VAL A 157 2.17 10.44 4.94
C VAL A 157 3.56 10.56 4.34
N ILE A 158 3.78 11.49 3.40
CA ILE A 158 5.07 11.65 2.73
C ILE A 158 6.14 12.18 3.68
N SER A 159 5.78 13.12 4.56
CA SER A 159 6.69 13.69 5.56
C SER A 159 7.16 12.63 6.56
N GLU A 160 6.23 11.88 7.16
CA GLU A 160 6.59 10.80 8.08
C GLU A 160 7.37 9.68 7.39
N SER A 161 6.96 9.28 6.17
CA SER A 161 7.73 8.33 5.36
C SER A 161 9.19 8.74 5.22
N SER A 162 9.42 10.02 4.93
CA SER A 162 10.78 10.56 4.83
C SER A 162 11.56 10.47 6.15
N LYS A 163 10.94 10.77 7.27
CA LYS A 163 11.61 10.77 8.58
C LYS A 163 11.96 9.36 9.07
N ILE A 164 11.10 8.39 8.78
CA ILE A 164 11.30 6.99 9.20
C ILE A 164 12.22 6.20 8.26
N LEU A 165 12.36 6.62 7.00
CA LEU A 165 13.29 6.03 6.05
C LEU A 165 14.75 6.31 6.42
N LYS A 166 15.59 5.29 6.29
CA LYS A 166 17.05 5.46 6.22
C LYS A 166 17.46 6.30 5.01
N ASP A 167 18.63 6.90 5.04
CA ASP A 167 19.18 7.55 3.86
C ASP A 167 19.39 6.51 2.74
N ASN A 168 19.03 6.85 1.50
CA ASN A 168 18.89 5.97 0.35
C ASN A 168 17.80 4.89 0.48
N GLY A 169 16.94 4.96 1.49
CA GLY A 169 15.77 4.10 1.61
C GLY A 169 14.76 4.34 0.49
N LEU A 170 13.97 3.33 0.20
CA LEU A 170 13.01 3.31 -0.91
C LEU A 170 11.61 3.68 -0.42
N PHE A 171 10.94 4.55 -1.15
CA PHE A 171 9.55 4.93 -0.93
C PHE A 171 8.69 4.46 -2.09
N TYR A 172 7.56 3.84 -1.80
CA TYR A 172 6.59 3.39 -2.79
C TYR A 172 5.19 3.85 -2.41
N MET A 173 4.46 4.39 -3.39
CA MET A 173 3.09 4.85 -3.21
C MET A 173 2.26 4.53 -4.44
N VAL A 174 1.01 4.09 -4.24
CA VAL A 174 -0.04 4.09 -5.24
C VAL A 174 -1.00 5.24 -4.94
N HIS A 175 -1.47 5.92 -5.98
CA HIS A 175 -2.45 7.00 -5.82
C HIS A 175 -3.22 7.27 -7.12
N ARG A 176 -4.19 8.18 -7.06
CA ARG A 176 -4.89 8.68 -8.25
C ARG A 176 -4.02 9.66 -9.04
N PRO A 177 -4.12 9.68 -10.40
CA PRO A 177 -3.30 10.53 -11.28
C PRO A 177 -3.45 12.03 -11.01
N GLU A 178 -4.64 12.47 -10.57
CA GLU A 178 -4.93 13.87 -10.29
C GLU A 178 -4.04 14.48 -9.20
N ARG A 179 -3.44 13.63 -8.37
CA ARG A 179 -2.54 14.06 -7.30
C ARG A 179 -1.06 13.97 -7.66
N LEU A 180 -0.73 13.58 -8.90
CA LEU A 180 0.66 13.33 -9.31
C LEU A 180 1.57 14.55 -9.04
N VAL A 181 1.13 15.75 -9.43
CA VAL A 181 1.93 16.97 -9.24
C VAL A 181 2.12 17.29 -7.75
N ASP A 182 1.06 17.17 -6.94
CA ASP A 182 1.13 17.35 -5.49
C ASP A 182 2.12 16.36 -4.86
N ILE A 183 2.00 15.06 -5.23
CA ILE A 183 2.85 13.99 -4.72
C ILE A 183 4.32 14.26 -5.03
N MET A 184 4.66 14.56 -6.29
CA MET A 184 6.04 14.83 -6.69
C MET A 184 6.63 16.04 -5.96
N ASN A 185 5.83 17.11 -5.81
CA ASN A 185 6.26 18.29 -5.07
C ASN A 185 6.51 17.97 -3.58
N LEU A 186 5.57 17.29 -2.93
CA LEU A 186 5.70 16.86 -1.54
C LEU A 186 6.87 15.90 -1.32
N MET A 187 7.09 14.95 -2.24
CA MET A 187 8.25 14.05 -2.17
C MET A 187 9.55 14.85 -2.17
N ARG A 188 9.75 15.76 -3.12
CA ARG A 188 10.98 16.56 -3.22
C ARG A 188 11.14 17.50 -2.02
N LYS A 189 10.05 18.16 -1.56
CA LYS A 189 10.03 18.98 -0.34
C LYS A 189 10.54 18.20 0.87
N ASN A 190 10.21 16.90 0.95
CA ASN A 190 10.60 16.01 2.04
C ASN A 190 11.85 15.15 1.73
N LYS A 191 12.70 15.56 0.78
CA LYS A 191 13.96 14.89 0.42
C LYS A 191 13.78 13.45 -0.08
N ILE A 192 12.62 13.11 -0.65
CA ILE A 192 12.39 11.87 -1.39
C ILE A 192 12.42 12.24 -2.87
N GLU A 193 13.45 11.83 -3.60
CA GLU A 193 13.53 12.11 -5.03
C GLU A 193 12.74 11.06 -5.81
N PRO A 194 11.73 11.45 -6.65
CA PRO A 194 11.02 10.53 -7.53
C PRO A 194 11.98 9.85 -8.52
N LYS A 195 11.88 8.53 -8.66
CA LYS A 195 12.80 7.72 -9.47
C LYS A 195 12.13 6.93 -10.56
N THR A 196 10.92 6.44 -10.29
CA THR A 196 10.18 5.64 -11.25
C THR A 196 8.71 5.99 -11.14
N LEU A 197 8.05 6.13 -12.28
CA LEU A 197 6.60 6.32 -12.40
C LEU A 197 6.06 5.31 -13.39
N GLN A 198 5.00 4.60 -13.01
CA GLN A 198 4.18 3.77 -13.90
C GLN A 198 2.74 4.23 -13.82
N ILE A 199 2.11 4.44 -14.97
CA ILE A 199 0.71 4.83 -15.08
C ILE A 199 -0.11 3.58 -15.37
N VAL A 200 -1.23 3.41 -14.67
CA VAL A 200 -2.13 2.27 -14.80
C VAL A 200 -3.43 2.70 -15.46
N TYR A 201 -3.87 1.93 -16.43
CA TYR A 201 -5.12 2.10 -17.16
C TYR A 201 -5.99 0.86 -16.99
N SER A 202 -7.32 1.04 -16.90
CA SER A 202 -8.22 -0.11 -16.96
C SER A 202 -8.17 -0.75 -18.33
N HIS A 203 -8.42 0.04 -19.40
CA HIS A 203 -8.21 -0.36 -20.81
C HIS A 203 -7.33 0.68 -21.49
N ILE A 204 -6.75 0.33 -22.62
CA ILE A 204 -5.81 1.20 -23.34
C ILE A 204 -6.43 2.55 -23.76
N GLU A 205 -7.74 2.58 -24.06
CA GLU A 205 -8.48 3.77 -24.48
C GLU A 205 -9.01 4.60 -23.28
N ASP A 206 -8.92 4.09 -22.07
CA ASP A 206 -9.41 4.77 -20.87
C ASP A 206 -8.49 5.90 -20.43
N LYS A 207 -9.01 6.73 -19.52
CA LYS A 207 -8.15 7.65 -18.76
C LYS A 207 -7.33 6.88 -17.75
N ALA A 208 -6.15 7.40 -17.43
CA ALA A 208 -5.31 6.87 -16.37
C ALA A 208 -6.11 6.72 -15.05
N ASN A 209 -6.05 5.55 -14.45
CA ASN A 209 -6.81 5.23 -13.24
C ASN A 209 -5.96 5.34 -11.96
N LEU A 210 -4.72 4.84 -12.02
CA LEU A 210 -3.77 4.88 -10.92
C LEU A 210 -2.38 5.29 -11.40
N ILE A 211 -1.58 5.73 -10.46
CA ILE A 211 -0.13 5.89 -10.60
C ILE A 211 0.58 5.07 -9.53
N LEU A 212 1.67 4.43 -9.93
CA LEU A 212 2.62 3.77 -9.04
C LEU A 212 3.91 4.59 -9.08
N ILE A 213 4.34 5.09 -7.94
CA ILE A 213 5.52 5.95 -7.85
C ILE A 213 6.54 5.36 -6.90
N LYS A 214 7.81 5.36 -7.32
CA LYS A 214 8.98 5.02 -6.50
C LYS A 214 9.81 6.27 -6.27
N GLY A 215 10.26 6.46 -5.05
CA GLY A 215 11.22 7.48 -4.68
C GLY A 215 12.40 6.93 -3.89
N VAL A 216 13.45 7.73 -3.80
CA VAL A 216 14.65 7.43 -3.00
C VAL A 216 14.92 8.58 -2.05
N LYS A 217 15.03 8.28 -0.76
CA LYS A 217 15.41 9.26 0.26
C LYS A 217 16.81 9.81 -0.01
N CYS A 218 16.95 11.13 -0.09
CA CYS A 218 18.18 11.84 -0.43
C CYS A 218 18.77 11.43 -1.81
N GLY A 219 17.93 10.91 -2.73
CA GLY A 219 18.34 10.53 -4.07
C GLY A 219 18.71 11.71 -4.96
N LYS A 220 19.53 11.47 -6.00
CA LYS A 220 19.83 12.45 -7.04
C LYS A 220 18.72 12.47 -8.09
N PRO A 221 18.45 13.59 -8.79
CA PRO A 221 17.44 13.66 -9.86
C PRO A 221 17.64 12.60 -10.95
N SER A 222 16.58 11.86 -11.30
CA SER A 222 16.59 10.88 -12.40
C SER A 222 15.25 10.13 -12.41
N LEU A 223 14.23 10.70 -13.03
CA LEU A 223 12.92 10.04 -13.16
C LEU A 223 12.87 9.17 -14.41
N GLN A 224 12.47 7.93 -14.27
CA GLN A 224 12.17 6.99 -15.34
C GLN A 224 10.65 6.75 -15.42
N LEU A 225 10.08 6.89 -16.61
CA LEU A 225 8.72 6.47 -16.91
C LEU A 225 8.76 5.03 -17.42
N LEU A 226 8.02 4.15 -16.77
CA LEU A 226 7.83 2.78 -17.24
C LEU A 226 6.73 2.73 -18.30
N LYS A 227 6.67 1.62 -19.04
CA LYS A 227 5.52 1.35 -19.92
C LYS A 227 4.23 1.40 -19.11
N PRO A 228 3.14 1.93 -19.69
CA PRO A 228 1.83 1.87 -19.06
C PRO A 228 1.46 0.43 -18.70
N LEU A 229 0.82 0.24 -17.56
CA LEU A 229 0.23 -1.04 -17.16
C LEU A 229 -1.25 -1.03 -17.55
N ILE A 230 -1.63 -1.92 -18.45
CA ILE A 230 -3.02 -2.09 -18.88
C ILE A 230 -3.61 -3.27 -18.13
N VAL A 231 -4.76 -3.06 -17.48
CA VAL A 231 -5.36 -4.09 -16.63
C VAL A 231 -6.12 -5.12 -17.45
N TYR A 232 -6.99 -4.66 -18.36
CA TYR A 232 -7.86 -5.51 -19.17
C TYR A 232 -7.54 -5.38 -20.65
N ASP A 233 -7.67 -6.47 -21.35
CA ASP A 233 -7.60 -6.54 -22.82
C ASP A 233 -8.96 -6.14 -23.47
N GLU A 234 -9.06 -6.30 -24.79
CA GLU A 234 -10.27 -6.01 -25.58
C GLU A 234 -11.47 -6.91 -25.20
N ASN A 235 -11.23 -8.07 -24.58
CA ASN A 235 -12.25 -9.03 -24.16
C ASN A 235 -12.68 -8.84 -22.69
N ASN A 236 -12.20 -7.78 -21.99
CA ASN A 236 -12.35 -7.57 -20.56
C ASN A 236 -11.71 -8.67 -19.68
N GLU A 237 -10.69 -9.36 -20.21
CA GLU A 237 -9.89 -10.29 -19.46
C GLU A 237 -8.59 -9.64 -18.96
N TYR A 238 -7.99 -10.17 -17.90
CA TYR A 238 -6.70 -9.67 -17.43
C TYR A 238 -5.63 -9.86 -18.47
N THR A 239 -4.85 -8.79 -18.73
CA THR A 239 -3.67 -8.89 -19.61
C THR A 239 -2.63 -9.86 -19.02
N ASP A 240 -1.76 -10.39 -19.88
CA ASP A 240 -0.64 -11.25 -19.45
C ASP A 240 0.21 -10.63 -18.35
N GLU A 241 0.36 -9.30 -18.37
CA GLU A 241 1.14 -8.58 -17.36
C GLU A 241 0.45 -8.66 -15.98
N ILE A 242 -0.86 -8.50 -15.94
CA ILE A 242 -1.66 -8.66 -14.71
C ILE A 242 -1.68 -10.13 -14.25
N LEU A 243 -1.86 -11.08 -15.17
CA LEU A 243 -1.82 -12.50 -14.82
C LEU A 243 -0.48 -12.89 -14.17
N LYS A 244 0.65 -12.36 -14.66
CA LYS A 244 1.97 -12.54 -14.06
C LYS A 244 2.06 -11.95 -12.65
N ILE A 245 1.44 -10.78 -12.41
CA ILE A 245 1.38 -10.16 -11.08
C ILE A 245 0.68 -11.07 -10.06
N TYR A 246 -0.40 -11.73 -10.49
CA TYR A 246 -1.14 -12.74 -9.71
C TYR A 246 -0.50 -14.14 -9.72
N ASN A 247 0.67 -14.30 -10.37
CA ASN A 247 1.34 -15.60 -10.53
C ASN A 247 0.45 -16.68 -11.20
N LYS A 248 -0.48 -16.22 -12.05
CA LYS A 248 -1.29 -17.09 -12.92
C LYS A 248 -0.55 -17.34 -14.23
N LYS A 249 -0.63 -18.55 -14.75
CA LYS A 249 -0.13 -18.85 -16.10
C LYS A 249 -1.09 -18.24 -17.12
N SER A 250 -0.55 -17.48 -18.08
CA SER A 250 -1.24 -17.10 -19.32
C SER A 250 -1.55 -18.32 -20.15
#